data_26fcc727b70d164d50d2598725955164
#
_entry.id   26fcc727b70d164d50d2598725955164
#
_cell.length_a   1.000
_cell.length_b   1.000
_cell.length_c   1.000
_cell.angle_alpha   90.00
_cell.angle_beta   90.00
_cell.angle_gamma   90.00
#
_symmetry.space_group_name_H-M   'P 1'
#
loop_
_entity.id
_entity.type
_entity.pdbx_description
1 polymer ?
#
loop_
_entity_poly.entity_id
_entity_poly.type
_entity_poly.pdbx_seq_one_letter_code
_entity_poly.pdbx_strand_id
1 'polypeptide(L)'
;MSRTRPELSKKNKYYISKHRYYELKHFCLQYPEWVEKYKSAIRYPQGIRNCESSEWSDPTGNAVETMDIWRSKIRKVEEAAFRTDEVLGRYILKAVTEDLSFNALKMLYEIPCEKDMYYDRYRKFFYILSNS
;
A
#
# COMPACT_ATOMS: atom_id res chain seq x y z
N MET A 1 14.80 -18.85 3.76
CA MET A 1 14.49 -18.27 3.53
C MET A 1 14.21 -17.99 2.70
N SER A 2 14.12 -18.08 2.27
CA SER A 2 13.99 -17.77 1.43
C SER A 2 13.38 -17.02 1.04
N ARG A 3 13.37 -16.45 0.98
CA ARG A 3 12.81 -15.55 0.66
C ARG A 3 12.81 -15.36 -0.59
N THR A 4 11.82 -15.24 -1.11
CA THR A 4 11.80 -14.84 -2.41
C THR A 4 12.20 -13.45 -2.52
N ARG A 5 13.18 -13.18 -3.26
CA ARG A 5 13.55 -11.88 -3.40
C ARG A 5 12.85 -11.30 -4.51
N PRO A 6 12.16 -10.21 -4.34
CA PRO A 6 11.50 -9.53 -5.42
C PRO A 6 12.46 -8.95 -6.43
N GLU A 7 13.57 -8.50 -5.96
CA GLU A 7 14.48 -8.00 -6.93
C GLU A 7 15.15 -9.18 -7.55
N LEU A 8 15.27 -9.17 -8.82
CA LEU A 8 15.77 -10.26 -9.58
C LEU A 8 16.85 -9.79 -10.49
N SER A 9 17.30 -10.66 -11.37
CA SER A 9 18.24 -10.22 -12.38
C SER A 9 17.56 -9.16 -13.24
N LYS A 10 18.33 -8.33 -13.85
CA LYS A 10 17.79 -7.28 -14.70
C LYS A 10 17.06 -7.84 -15.91
N LYS A 11 17.15 -9.13 -16.13
CA LYS A 11 16.44 -9.74 -17.23
C LYS A 11 14.97 -9.94 -16.96
N ASN A 12 14.58 -9.91 -15.68
CA ASN A 12 13.18 -10.10 -15.37
C ASN A 12 12.40 -8.85 -15.77
N LYS A 13 11.25 -9.06 -16.41
CA LYS A 13 10.49 -7.94 -16.91
C LYS A 13 9.93 -7.06 -15.81
N TYR A 14 9.86 -7.59 -14.59
CA TYR A 14 9.38 -6.80 -13.46
C TYR A 14 10.51 -6.35 -12.55
N TYR A 15 11.69 -6.25 -13.10
CA TYR A 15 12.84 -5.87 -12.32
C TYR A 15 12.72 -4.45 -11.78
N ILE A 16 13.00 -4.29 -10.51
CA ILE A 16 13.27 -2.97 -9.92
C ILE A 16 14.48 -3.18 -9.03
N SER A 17 15.18 -2.09 -8.74
CA SER A 17 16.37 -2.20 -7.93
C SER A 17 16.00 -2.57 -6.50
N LYS A 18 16.98 -3.11 -5.80
CA LYS A 18 16.78 -3.52 -4.42
C LYS A 18 16.34 -2.36 -3.54
N HIS A 19 16.97 -1.22 -3.69
CA HIS A 19 16.64 -0.07 -2.87
C HIS A 19 15.27 0.48 -3.19
N ARG A 20 14.90 0.47 -4.46
CA ARG A 20 13.57 0.90 -4.84
C ARG A 20 12.52 -0.04 -4.27
N TYR A 21 12.81 -1.34 -4.27
CA TYR A 21 11.90 -2.31 -3.68
C TYR A 21 11.66 -2.01 -2.21
N TYR A 22 12.73 -1.78 -1.46
CA TYR A 22 12.57 -1.51 -0.04
C TYR A 22 11.87 -0.19 0.22
N GLU A 23 12.12 0.79 -0.61
CA GLU A 23 11.42 2.05 -0.51
C GLU A 23 9.92 1.85 -0.65
N LEU A 24 9.52 1.10 -1.67
CA LEU A 24 8.11 0.85 -1.92
C LEU A 24 7.50 -0.08 -0.88
N LYS A 25 8.29 -1.03 -0.39
CA LYS A 25 7.81 -1.91 0.66
C LYS A 25 7.45 -1.13 1.91
N HIS A 26 8.33 -0.24 2.32
CA HIS A 26 8.06 0.57 3.49
C HIS A 26 6.93 1.57 3.25
N PHE A 27 6.81 2.04 2.03
CA PHE A 27 5.69 2.89 1.67
C PHE A 27 4.37 2.16 1.90
N CYS A 28 4.28 0.93 1.44
CA CYS A 28 3.05 0.15 1.59
C CYS A 28 2.73 -0.18 3.04
N LEU A 29 3.75 -0.37 3.86
CA LEU A 29 3.51 -0.70 5.25
C LEU A 29 2.90 0.44 6.05
N GLN A 30 2.92 1.63 5.49
CA GLN A 30 2.28 2.77 6.13
C GLN A 30 0.77 2.83 5.86
N TYR A 31 0.29 1.97 4.99
CA TYR A 31 -1.11 2.00 4.57
C TYR A 31 -2.09 2.01 5.75
N PRO A 32 -1.94 1.16 6.78
CA PRO A 32 -2.89 1.22 7.89
C PRO A 32 -2.92 2.57 8.58
N GLU A 33 -1.79 3.25 8.64
CA GLU A 33 -1.75 4.58 9.23
C GLU A 33 -2.51 5.58 8.38
N TRP A 34 -2.38 5.48 7.06
CA TRP A 34 -3.09 6.38 6.17
C TRP A 34 -4.60 6.19 6.31
N VAL A 35 -5.03 4.93 6.40
CA VAL A 35 -6.44 4.63 6.53
C VAL A 35 -6.98 5.22 7.82
N GLU A 36 -6.22 5.07 8.89
CA GLU A 36 -6.64 5.61 10.17
C GLU A 36 -6.75 7.12 10.13
N LYS A 37 -5.77 7.76 9.53
CA LYS A 37 -5.78 9.23 9.43
C LYS A 37 -6.90 9.72 8.53
N TYR A 38 -7.17 8.99 7.45
CA TYR A 38 -8.25 9.34 6.55
C TYR A 38 -9.59 9.22 7.27
N LYS A 39 -9.78 8.14 8.02
CA LYS A 39 -11.00 7.95 8.77
C LYS A 39 -11.19 9.03 9.83
N SER A 40 -10.10 9.43 10.47
CA SER A 40 -10.18 10.49 11.45
C SER A 40 -10.57 11.81 10.80
N ALA A 41 -10.02 12.09 9.64
CA ALA A 41 -10.34 13.32 8.94
C ALA A 41 -11.81 13.36 8.55
N ILE A 42 -12.36 12.23 8.16
CA ILE A 42 -13.78 12.17 7.84
C ILE A 42 -14.63 12.34 9.08
N ARG A 43 -14.22 11.68 10.17
CA ARG A 43 -14.99 11.71 11.40
C ARG A 43 -15.00 13.08 12.05
N TYR A 44 -13.90 13.81 11.91
CA TYR A 44 -13.79 15.15 12.50
C TYR A 44 -13.42 16.13 11.40
N PRO A 45 -14.33 16.37 10.48
CA PRO A 45 -13.97 17.06 9.24
C PRO A 45 -13.52 18.47 9.43
N GLN A 46 -13.89 19.13 10.48
CA GLN A 46 -13.53 20.51 10.61
C GLN A 46 -12.50 20.75 11.65
N GLY A 47 -11.79 19.73 12.01
CA GLY A 47 -10.77 19.89 13.00
C GLY A 47 -11.30 20.40 14.30
N ILE A 48 -12.50 20.02 14.61
CA ILE A 48 -13.15 20.57 15.76
C ILE A 48 -12.37 20.38 17.01
N ARG A 49 -11.76 19.23 17.13
CA ARG A 49 -11.05 18.96 18.35
C ARG A 49 -9.84 19.81 18.50
N ASN A 50 -9.48 20.56 17.51
CA ASN A 50 -8.30 21.39 17.61
C ASN A 50 -8.59 22.82 17.80
N CYS A 51 -9.65 23.13 18.39
CA CYS A 51 -9.99 24.52 18.52
C CYS A 51 -8.88 25.34 19.09
N GLU A 52 -8.24 24.82 20.08
CA GLU A 52 -7.28 25.64 20.79
C GLU A 52 -6.07 25.97 19.94
N SER A 53 -5.77 25.14 18.98
CA SER A 53 -4.53 25.34 18.26
C SER A 53 -4.73 25.89 16.87
N SER A 54 -5.89 26.34 16.55
CA SER A 54 -6.13 26.66 15.17
C SER A 54 -6.19 28.12 14.86
N GLU A 55 -5.87 28.95 15.78
CA GLU A 55 -6.08 30.35 15.56
C GLU A 55 -5.28 30.88 14.39
N TRP A 56 -4.14 30.29 14.09
CA TRP A 56 -3.34 30.80 12.99
C TRP A 56 -3.38 29.94 11.76
N SER A 57 -4.20 28.94 11.72
CA SER A 57 -4.25 28.12 10.53
C SER A 57 -5.67 28.07 10.04
N ASP A 58 -5.81 27.72 8.79
CA ASP A 58 -7.10 27.54 8.18
C ASP A 58 -7.52 26.11 8.34
N PRO A 59 -8.29 25.78 9.36
CA PRO A 59 -8.60 24.37 9.62
C PRO A 59 -9.35 23.70 8.49
N THR A 60 -10.22 24.43 7.84
CA THR A 60 -11.00 23.83 6.78
C THR A 60 -10.13 23.46 5.60
N GLY A 61 -9.29 24.38 5.18
CA GLY A 61 -8.40 24.08 4.08
C GLY A 61 -7.43 22.97 4.41
N ASN A 62 -6.88 23.02 5.61
CA ASN A 62 -5.93 21.99 5.99
C ASN A 62 -6.58 20.63 6.09
N ALA A 63 -7.81 20.56 6.59
CA ALA A 63 -8.50 19.28 6.70
C ALA A 63 -8.74 18.67 5.33
N VAL A 64 -9.15 19.48 4.37
CA VAL A 64 -9.42 18.98 3.04
C VAL A 64 -8.13 18.50 2.38
N GLU A 65 -7.08 19.29 2.48
CA GLU A 65 -5.81 18.90 1.92
C GLU A 65 -5.30 17.62 2.52
N THR A 66 -5.43 17.50 3.83
CA THR A 66 -4.94 16.31 4.52
C THR A 66 -5.72 15.09 4.06
N MET A 67 -7.03 15.21 3.94
CA MET A 67 -7.83 14.10 3.44
C MET A 67 -7.40 13.68 2.05
N ASP A 68 -7.18 14.66 1.19
CA ASP A 68 -6.79 14.33 -0.17
C ASP A 68 -5.44 13.64 -0.23
N ILE A 69 -4.51 14.05 0.62
CA ILE A 69 -3.21 13.42 0.65
C ILE A 69 -3.32 11.96 1.06
N TRP A 70 -4.07 11.69 2.13
CA TRP A 70 -4.20 10.31 2.59
C TRP A 70 -4.96 9.46 1.59
N ARG A 71 -6.02 10.00 1.04
CA ARG A 71 -6.79 9.27 0.04
C ARG A 71 -5.95 8.94 -1.18
N SER A 72 -5.12 9.89 -1.60
CA SER A 72 -4.27 9.70 -2.76
C SER A 72 -3.28 8.57 -2.53
N LYS A 73 -2.68 8.52 -1.36
CA LYS A 73 -1.73 7.45 -1.05
C LYS A 73 -2.41 6.10 -0.96
N ILE A 74 -3.56 6.05 -0.31
CA ILE A 74 -4.33 4.83 -0.20
C ILE A 74 -4.67 4.30 -1.59
N ARG A 75 -5.17 5.18 -2.43
CA ARG A 75 -5.58 4.80 -3.77
C ARG A 75 -4.43 4.31 -4.61
N LYS A 76 -3.27 4.93 -4.46
CA LYS A 76 -2.11 4.53 -5.24
C LYS A 76 -1.77 3.06 -5.00
N VAL A 77 -1.78 2.64 -3.74
CA VAL A 77 -1.46 1.26 -3.41
C VAL A 77 -2.57 0.33 -3.87
N GLU A 78 -3.81 0.72 -3.63
CA GLU A 78 -4.95 -0.13 -4.00
C GLU A 78 -5.03 -0.32 -5.50
N GLU A 79 -4.84 0.73 -6.25
CA GLU A 79 -4.91 0.62 -7.70
C GLU A 79 -3.79 -0.23 -8.25
N ALA A 80 -2.60 -0.10 -7.70
CA ALA A 80 -1.51 -0.93 -8.14
C ALA A 80 -1.83 -2.40 -7.91
N ALA A 81 -2.43 -2.73 -6.77
CA ALA A 81 -2.78 -4.10 -6.47
C ALA A 81 -3.82 -4.64 -7.45
N PHE A 82 -4.84 -3.87 -7.72
CA PHE A 82 -5.90 -4.35 -8.62
C PHE A 82 -5.46 -4.37 -10.07
N ARG A 83 -4.56 -3.50 -10.46
CA ARG A 83 -4.02 -3.54 -11.82
C ARG A 83 -3.07 -4.70 -12.00
N THR A 84 -2.52 -5.20 -10.92
CA THR A 84 -1.64 -6.35 -10.99
C THR A 84 -2.44 -7.60 -11.36
N ASP A 85 -3.58 -7.81 -10.69
CA ASP A 85 -4.37 -9.01 -10.93
C ASP A 85 -5.74 -8.80 -10.30
N GLU A 86 -6.78 -9.09 -11.07
CA GLU A 86 -8.13 -8.87 -10.56
C GLU A 86 -8.48 -9.79 -9.40
N VAL A 87 -8.00 -11.02 -9.47
CA VAL A 87 -8.32 -11.99 -8.44
C VAL A 87 -7.37 -11.90 -7.26
N LEU A 88 -6.09 -11.83 -7.56
CA LEU A 88 -5.08 -11.87 -6.51
C LEU A 88 -4.77 -10.50 -5.90
N GLY A 89 -5.30 -9.45 -6.49
CA GLY A 89 -4.97 -8.10 -6.03
C GLY A 89 -5.25 -7.89 -4.56
N ARG A 90 -6.38 -8.35 -4.08
CA ARG A 90 -6.72 -8.15 -2.67
C ARG A 90 -5.79 -8.91 -1.74
N TYR A 91 -5.30 -10.07 -2.19
CA TYR A 91 -4.35 -10.82 -1.37
C TYR A 91 -3.00 -10.13 -1.35
N ILE A 92 -2.60 -9.59 -2.48
CA ILE A 92 -1.35 -8.84 -2.54
C ILE A 92 -1.45 -7.58 -1.68
N LEU A 93 -2.59 -6.91 -1.73
CA LEU A 93 -2.80 -5.73 -0.91
C LEU A 93 -2.64 -6.08 0.57
N LYS A 94 -3.26 -7.18 1.00
CA LYS A 94 -3.10 -7.64 2.38
C LYS A 94 -1.65 -7.90 2.71
N ALA A 95 -0.96 -8.59 1.80
CA ALA A 95 0.41 -8.97 2.06
C ALA A 95 1.32 -7.76 2.23
N VAL A 96 1.18 -6.77 1.36
CA VAL A 96 2.11 -5.64 1.38
C VAL A 96 1.75 -4.62 2.45
N THR A 97 0.51 -4.58 2.88
CA THR A 97 0.12 -3.61 3.91
C THR A 97 0.19 -4.18 5.31
N GLU A 98 0.13 -5.50 5.44
CA GLU A 98 0.20 -6.16 6.75
C GLU A 98 1.45 -7.03 6.89
N ASP A 99 2.32 -6.97 5.89
CA ASP A 99 3.59 -7.70 5.94
C ASP A 99 3.37 -9.20 6.13
N LEU A 100 2.52 -9.78 5.29
CA LEU A 100 2.21 -11.20 5.38
C LEU A 100 2.99 -11.98 4.34
N SER A 101 3.43 -13.17 4.74
CA SER A 101 4.09 -14.06 3.80
C SER A 101 3.06 -14.83 2.99
N PHE A 102 3.53 -15.51 1.94
CA PHE A 102 2.64 -16.36 1.18
C PHE A 102 2.01 -17.45 2.05
N ASN A 103 2.82 -18.03 2.96
CA ASN A 103 2.30 -19.05 3.84
C ASN A 103 1.19 -18.51 4.73
N ALA A 104 1.35 -17.28 5.22
CA ALA A 104 0.31 -16.67 6.02
C ALA A 104 -0.95 -16.45 5.20
N LEU A 105 -0.80 -16.03 3.94
CA LEU A 105 -1.96 -15.85 3.08
C LEU A 105 -2.67 -17.17 2.82
N LYS A 106 -1.91 -18.25 2.68
CA LYS A 106 -2.52 -19.56 2.49
C LYS A 106 -3.31 -19.95 3.73
N MET A 107 -2.72 -19.78 4.89
CA MET A 107 -3.37 -20.22 6.12
C MET A 107 -4.55 -19.35 6.50
N LEU A 108 -4.42 -18.06 6.35
CA LEU A 108 -5.44 -17.15 6.84
C LEU A 108 -6.54 -16.87 5.81
N TYR A 109 -6.20 -16.86 4.54
CA TYR A 109 -7.15 -16.42 3.52
C TYR A 109 -7.31 -17.40 2.39
N GLU A 110 -6.57 -18.51 2.41
CA GLU A 110 -6.69 -19.54 1.38
C GLU A 110 -6.50 -18.97 -0.01
N ILE A 111 -5.45 -18.22 -0.16
CA ILE A 111 -5.18 -17.58 -1.45
C ILE A 111 -5.21 -18.62 -2.57
N PRO A 112 -5.94 -18.35 -3.64
CA PRO A 112 -6.21 -19.36 -4.69
C PRO A 112 -5.12 -19.42 -5.74
N CYS A 113 -3.88 -19.61 -5.34
CA CYS A 113 -2.81 -19.76 -6.32
C CYS A 113 -1.61 -20.39 -5.67
N GLU A 114 -0.69 -20.82 -6.53
CA GLU A 114 0.54 -21.42 -6.08
C GLU A 114 1.57 -20.35 -5.77
N LYS A 115 2.61 -20.78 -5.09
CA LYS A 115 3.64 -19.88 -4.63
C LYS A 115 4.32 -19.13 -5.77
N ASP A 116 4.63 -19.85 -6.85
CA ASP A 116 5.31 -19.23 -7.97
C ASP A 116 4.47 -18.14 -8.61
N MET A 117 3.19 -18.40 -8.79
CA MET A 117 2.30 -17.41 -9.35
C MET A 117 2.18 -16.20 -8.44
N TYR A 118 2.07 -16.47 -7.14
CA TYR A 118 1.96 -15.38 -6.19
C TYR A 118 3.16 -14.44 -6.29
N TYR A 119 4.36 -15.01 -6.31
CA TYR A 119 5.54 -14.15 -6.34
C TYR A 119 5.72 -13.46 -7.67
N ASP A 120 5.24 -14.07 -8.75
CA ASP A 120 5.24 -13.37 -10.02
C ASP A 120 4.37 -12.10 -9.94
N ARG A 121 3.18 -12.24 -9.36
CA ARG A 121 2.28 -11.10 -9.21
C ARG A 121 2.80 -10.11 -8.17
N TYR A 122 3.44 -10.61 -7.15
CA TYR A 122 4.05 -9.76 -6.12
C TYR A 122 5.08 -8.84 -6.78
N ARG A 123 5.93 -9.39 -7.61
CA ARG A 123 6.92 -8.58 -8.31
C ARG A 123 6.25 -7.61 -9.29
N LYS A 124 5.21 -8.05 -9.94
CA LYS A 124 4.48 -7.19 -10.85
C LYS A 124 3.86 -6.02 -10.11
N PHE A 125 3.34 -6.27 -8.92
CA PHE A 125 2.76 -5.21 -8.10
C PHE A 125 3.77 -4.10 -7.85
N PHE A 126 4.96 -4.47 -7.39
CA PHE A 126 5.96 -3.45 -7.08
C PHE A 126 6.46 -2.76 -8.35
N TYR A 127 6.50 -3.48 -9.45
CA TYR A 127 6.86 -2.87 -10.71
C TYR A 127 5.82 -1.81 -11.12
N ILE A 128 4.55 -2.15 -11.02
CA ILE A 128 3.49 -1.21 -11.36
C ILE A 128 3.51 -0.02 -10.41
N LEU A 129 3.67 -0.28 -9.12
CA LEU A 129 3.71 0.79 -8.14
C LEU A 129 4.90 1.72 -8.40
N SER A 130 6.01 1.16 -8.79
CA SER A 130 7.20 1.96 -9.07
C SER A 130 6.98 2.90 -10.25
N ASN A 131 6.13 2.52 -11.16
CA ASN A 131 5.88 3.33 -12.35
C ASN A 131 4.61 4.16 -12.27
N SER A 132 4.01 4.21 -11.12
CA SER A 132 2.79 5.01 -10.95
C SER A 132 3.06 6.47 -10.73
#